data_e5398879ff6f8a1ccda03e86a4b7bc2b
#
_entry.id   e5398879ff6f8a1ccda03e86a4b7bc2b
#
_cell.length_a   1.000
_cell.length_b   1.000
_cell.length_c   1.000
_cell.angle_alpha   90.00
_cell.angle_beta   90.00
_cell.angle_gamma   90.00
#
_symmetry.space_group_name_H-M   'P 1'
#
loop_
_entity.id
_entity.type
_entity.pdbx_description
1 polymer ?
#
loop_
_entity_poly.entity_id
_entity_poly.type
_entity_poly.pdbx_seq_one_letter_code
_entity_poly.pdbx_strand_id
1 'polypeptide(L)'
;MTSTATLTKAGGSTGLDEFTGITSRTYAAAQTDTVVVADSIYASTTVAHKVYIRNTASGTSDYILVELEGNVIIGRLYPGDWMLMPYGGTLDVQVTTLATGGTIEYGVLSQSAAS
;
A
#
# COMPACT_ATOMS: atom_id res chain seq x y z
N MET A 1 4.24 -16.57 -10.43
CA MET A 1 2.85 -16.12 -10.59
C MET A 1 2.85 -14.66 -11.01
N THR A 2 1.98 -14.30 -11.92
CA THR A 2 1.82 -12.89 -12.33
C THR A 2 0.43 -12.42 -11.95
N SER A 3 0.37 -11.31 -11.25
CA SER A 3 -0.89 -10.69 -10.86
C SER A 3 -1.01 -9.32 -11.53
N THR A 4 -2.21 -8.97 -11.93
CA THR A 4 -2.50 -7.67 -12.55
C THR A 4 -3.63 -6.99 -11.80
N ALA A 5 -3.42 -5.72 -11.47
CA ALA A 5 -4.45 -4.88 -10.89
C ALA A 5 -4.73 -3.70 -11.81
N THR A 6 -6.01 -3.38 -11.97
CA THR A 6 -6.43 -2.19 -12.71
C THR A 6 -7.21 -1.28 -11.78
N LEU A 7 -6.75 -0.04 -11.66
CA LEU A 7 -7.39 0.96 -10.83
C LEU A 7 -8.11 1.95 -11.74
N THR A 8 -9.42 2.02 -11.60
CA THR A 8 -10.25 2.86 -12.46
C THR A 8 -11.09 3.80 -11.61
N LYS A 9 -11.06 5.08 -11.96
CA LYS A 9 -11.97 6.04 -11.35
C LYS A 9 -13.35 5.89 -11.98
N ALA A 10 -14.34 5.60 -11.14
CA ALA A 10 -15.72 5.56 -11.58
C ALA A 10 -16.25 6.99 -11.75
N GLY A 11 -17.26 7.14 -12.60
CA GLY A 11 -17.95 8.42 -12.75
C GLY A 11 -19.01 8.61 -11.65
N GLY A 12 -19.55 9.81 -11.60
CA GLY A 12 -20.66 10.15 -10.72
C GLY A 12 -20.23 10.39 -9.27
N SER A 13 -21.22 10.40 -8.39
CA SER A 13 -21.03 10.78 -6.98
C SER A 13 -20.39 9.67 -6.14
N THR A 14 -20.33 8.47 -6.65
CA THR A 14 -19.74 7.33 -5.95
C THR A 14 -18.35 6.96 -6.49
N GLY A 15 -17.79 7.81 -7.34
CA GLY A 15 -16.49 7.55 -7.93
C GLY A 15 -15.34 7.78 -6.98
N LEU A 16 -14.16 7.39 -7.41
CA LEU A 16 -12.92 7.65 -6.72
C LEU A 16 -12.65 9.15 -6.73
N ASP A 17 -12.65 9.79 -5.56
CA ASP A 17 -12.47 11.24 -5.45
C ASP A 17 -11.02 11.65 -5.60
N GLU A 18 -10.12 10.83 -5.06
CA GLU A 18 -8.72 11.17 -5.00
C GLU A 18 -7.86 9.93 -5.13
N PHE A 19 -6.78 10.09 -5.86
CA PHE A 19 -5.73 9.09 -5.96
C PHE A 19 -4.39 9.82 -5.89
N THR A 20 -3.54 9.42 -4.96
CA THR A 20 -2.23 10.05 -4.77
C THR A 20 -1.26 9.81 -5.93
N GLY A 21 -1.61 8.91 -6.84
CA GLY A 21 -0.70 8.41 -7.86
C GLY A 21 0.15 7.27 -7.33
N ILE A 22 0.92 6.67 -8.21
CA ILE A 22 1.82 5.57 -7.86
C ILE A 22 3.20 6.15 -7.58
N THR A 23 3.72 5.86 -6.39
CA THR A 23 5.08 6.22 -5.99
C THR A 23 5.92 4.97 -5.94
N SER A 24 7.10 5.01 -6.58
CA SER A 24 8.08 3.94 -6.46
C SER A 24 9.10 4.29 -5.40
N ARG A 25 9.49 3.29 -4.61
CA ARG A 25 10.54 3.45 -3.60
C ARG A 25 11.44 2.23 -3.58
N THR A 26 12.75 2.48 -3.59
CA THR A 26 13.76 1.44 -3.48
C THR A 26 14.48 1.58 -2.15
N TYR A 27 14.54 0.47 -1.41
CA TYR A 27 15.30 0.38 -0.17
C TYR A 27 16.59 -0.39 -0.46
N ALA A 28 17.74 0.27 -0.26
CA ALA A 28 19.04 -0.33 -0.55
C ALA A 28 19.54 -1.27 0.56
N ALA A 29 18.86 -1.27 1.71
CA ALA A 29 19.22 -2.11 2.86
C ALA A 29 17.95 -2.60 3.55
N ALA A 30 18.10 -3.52 4.50
CA ALA A 30 16.98 -4.04 5.26
C ALA A 30 16.17 -2.92 5.92
N GLN A 31 14.86 -3.04 5.85
CA GLN A 31 13.93 -2.16 6.53
C GLN A 31 13.16 -2.97 7.58
N THR A 32 12.91 -2.35 8.72
CA THR A 32 12.09 -2.94 9.77
C THR A 32 11.03 -1.92 10.17
N ASP A 33 9.76 -2.28 10.05
CA ASP A 33 8.62 -1.44 10.42
C ASP A 33 8.72 -0.02 9.82
N THR A 34 9.14 0.06 8.56
CA THR A 34 9.30 1.34 7.87
C THR A 34 7.96 1.85 7.36
N VAL A 35 7.59 3.06 7.74
CA VAL A 35 6.31 3.66 7.37
C VAL A 35 6.24 3.93 5.87
N VAL A 36 5.19 3.44 5.23
CA VAL A 36 4.86 3.71 3.83
C VAL A 36 3.71 4.71 3.76
N VAL A 37 2.68 4.52 4.58
CA VAL A 37 1.52 5.42 4.66
C VAL A 37 1.32 5.81 6.11
N ALA A 38 1.41 7.10 6.40
CA ALA A 38 1.29 7.62 7.77
C ALA A 38 -0.17 7.88 8.14
N ASP A 39 -0.57 7.50 9.33
CA ASP A 39 -1.93 7.61 9.83
C ASP A 39 -2.46 9.04 9.88
N SER A 40 -1.62 9.97 10.31
CA SER A 40 -2.02 11.36 10.53
C SER A 40 -2.50 12.09 9.26
N ILE A 41 -2.18 11.55 8.08
CA ILE A 41 -2.53 12.16 6.81
C ILE A 41 -3.93 11.75 6.36
N TYR A 42 -4.37 10.54 6.71
CA TYR A 42 -5.57 9.93 6.15
C TYR A 42 -6.69 9.69 7.16
N ALA A 43 -6.52 10.09 8.42
CA ALA A 43 -7.54 9.89 9.44
C ALA A 43 -8.83 10.61 9.04
N SER A 44 -9.92 9.84 8.90
CA SER A 44 -11.23 10.38 8.52
C SER A 44 -12.32 9.40 8.91
N THR A 45 -13.47 9.94 9.27
CA THR A 45 -14.68 9.15 9.54
C THR A 45 -15.66 9.16 8.38
N THR A 46 -15.39 9.94 7.33
CA THR A 46 -16.36 10.15 6.22
C THR A 46 -15.80 9.75 4.87
N VAL A 47 -14.51 9.47 4.77
CA VAL A 47 -13.86 9.11 3.52
C VAL A 47 -13.30 7.70 3.64
N ALA A 48 -13.62 6.86 2.67
CA ALA A 48 -13.05 5.52 2.57
C ALA A 48 -11.71 5.60 1.84
N HIS A 49 -10.67 5.05 2.47
CA HIS A 49 -9.35 4.95 1.85
C HIS A 49 -9.04 3.51 1.51
N LYS A 50 -8.25 3.32 0.46
CA LYS A 50 -7.64 2.04 0.12
C LYS A 50 -6.17 2.24 -0.13
N VAL A 51 -5.36 1.34 0.39
CA VAL A 51 -3.90 1.35 0.17
C VAL A 51 -3.55 0.27 -0.84
N TYR A 52 -2.82 0.67 -1.86
CA TYR A 52 -2.24 -0.21 -2.86
C TYR A 52 -0.75 -0.33 -2.61
N ILE A 53 -0.24 -1.56 -2.60
CA ILE A 53 1.20 -1.83 -2.53
C ILE A 53 1.50 -2.99 -3.45
N ARG A 54 2.58 -2.86 -4.22
CA ARG A 54 3.10 -3.92 -5.07
C ARG A 54 4.59 -4.08 -4.83
N ASN A 55 5.04 -5.33 -4.77
CA ASN A 55 6.46 -5.64 -4.76
C ASN A 55 6.96 -5.68 -6.21
N THR A 56 7.78 -4.72 -6.58
CA THR A 56 8.29 -4.58 -7.95
C THR A 56 9.75 -5.06 -8.10
N ALA A 57 10.28 -5.73 -7.09
CA ALA A 57 11.63 -6.29 -7.16
C ALA A 57 11.75 -7.29 -8.32
N SER A 58 12.93 -7.42 -8.88
CA SER A 58 13.19 -8.32 -10.00
C SER A 58 13.63 -9.72 -9.57
N GLY A 59 13.99 -9.91 -8.30
CA GLY A 59 14.33 -11.23 -7.77
C GLY A 59 13.10 -12.14 -7.67
N THR A 60 13.31 -13.40 -7.33
CA THR A 60 12.21 -14.37 -7.24
C THR A 60 11.84 -14.70 -5.80
N SER A 61 12.64 -14.30 -4.82
CA SER A 61 12.45 -14.64 -3.42
C SER A 61 12.48 -13.46 -2.46
N ASP A 62 12.66 -12.23 -2.97
CA ASP A 62 12.79 -11.02 -2.16
C ASP A 62 11.40 -10.52 -1.75
N TYR A 63 10.81 -11.16 -0.76
CA TYR A 63 9.48 -10.77 -0.30
C TYR A 63 9.53 -9.53 0.59
N ILE A 64 8.38 -8.90 0.73
CA ILE A 64 8.14 -7.76 1.61
C ILE A 64 7.00 -8.13 2.56
N LEU A 65 7.20 -7.94 3.86
CA LEU A 65 6.10 -8.04 4.82
C LEU A 65 5.36 -6.71 4.85
N VAL A 66 4.06 -6.76 4.73
CA VAL A 66 3.18 -5.61 4.93
C VAL A 66 2.60 -5.69 6.33
N GLU A 67 2.68 -4.60 7.05
CA GLU A 67 2.34 -4.56 8.46
C GLU A 67 1.54 -3.30 8.79
N LEU A 68 0.77 -3.35 9.87
CA LEU A 68 0.27 -2.16 10.55
C LEU A 68 1.15 -1.89 11.77
N GLU A 69 1.21 -0.64 12.21
CA GLU A 69 1.99 -0.30 13.40
C GLU A 69 1.56 -1.14 14.61
N GLY A 70 2.51 -1.41 15.50
CA GLY A 70 2.30 -2.34 16.60
C GLY A 70 2.63 -3.78 16.23
N ASN A 71 3.40 -4.00 15.18
CA ASN A 71 3.85 -5.32 14.72
C ASN A 71 2.72 -6.25 14.27
N VAL A 72 1.68 -5.67 13.69
CA VAL A 72 0.56 -6.46 13.15
C VAL A 72 0.88 -6.83 11.71
N ILE A 73 1.29 -8.07 11.48
CA ILE A 73 1.62 -8.55 10.14
C ILE A 73 0.32 -8.84 9.38
N ILE A 74 0.14 -8.17 8.24
CA ILE A 74 -0.98 -8.43 7.32
C ILE A 74 -0.65 -9.61 6.43
N GLY A 75 0.56 -9.64 5.88
CA GLY A 75 1.00 -10.69 4.98
C GLY A 75 2.29 -10.33 4.28
N ARG A 76 2.67 -11.17 3.32
CA ARG A 76 3.87 -10.92 2.53
C ARG A 76 3.56 -10.86 1.05
N LEU A 77 4.34 -10.05 0.36
CA LEU A 77 4.26 -9.91 -1.09
C LEU A 77 5.59 -10.38 -1.70
N TYR A 78 5.53 -11.42 -2.49
CA TYR A 78 6.66 -11.83 -3.32
C TYR A 78 6.80 -10.91 -4.54
N PRO A 79 7.95 -10.89 -5.22
CA PRO A 79 8.10 -10.08 -6.42
C PRO A 79 6.96 -10.30 -7.42
N GLY A 80 6.32 -9.22 -7.85
CA GLY A 80 5.16 -9.24 -8.71
C GLY A 80 3.81 -9.28 -8.01
N ASP A 81 3.78 -9.65 -6.74
CA ASP A 81 2.54 -9.65 -5.96
C ASP A 81 2.11 -8.24 -5.58
N TRP A 82 0.82 -8.06 -5.43
CA TRP A 82 0.23 -6.78 -5.04
C TRP A 82 -0.91 -6.99 -4.05
N MET A 83 -1.25 -5.92 -3.36
CA MET A 83 -2.42 -5.88 -2.48
C MET A 83 -3.19 -4.57 -2.66
N LEU A 84 -4.47 -4.62 -2.36
CA LEU A 84 -5.33 -3.46 -2.23
C LEU A 84 -6.22 -3.72 -1.01
N MET A 85 -6.10 -2.88 0.03
CA MET A 85 -6.87 -3.11 1.25
C MET A 85 -7.56 -1.84 1.70
N PRO A 86 -8.72 -1.96 2.36
CA PRO A 86 -9.32 -0.84 3.07
C PRO A 86 -8.37 -0.32 4.14
N TYR A 87 -8.35 1.00 4.33
CA TYR A 87 -7.45 1.64 5.27
C TYR A 87 -8.21 2.69 6.08
N GLY A 88 -8.19 2.54 7.40
CA GLY A 88 -8.92 3.43 8.31
C GLY A 88 -8.22 4.73 8.65
N GLY A 89 -6.94 4.84 8.34
CA GLY A 89 -6.16 6.04 8.63
C GLY A 89 -5.75 6.22 10.10
N THR A 90 -5.99 5.22 10.94
CA THR A 90 -5.71 5.30 12.38
C THR A 90 -4.41 4.63 12.79
N LEU A 91 -3.81 3.85 11.91
CA LEU A 91 -2.53 3.18 12.13
C LEU A 91 -1.65 3.39 10.91
N ASP A 92 -0.34 3.49 11.11
CA ASP A 92 0.61 3.54 10.00
C ASP A 92 0.62 2.20 9.25
N VAL A 93 0.74 2.27 7.92
CA VAL A 93 1.05 1.11 7.09
C VAL A 93 2.56 1.05 6.93
N GLN A 94 3.14 -0.08 7.27
CA GLN A 94 4.59 -0.26 7.34
C GLN A 94 5.03 -1.45 6.50
N VAL A 95 6.30 -1.48 6.14
CA VAL A 95 6.90 -2.62 5.46
C VAL A 95 8.19 -3.05 6.17
N THR A 96 8.45 -4.34 6.14
CA THR A 96 9.72 -4.94 6.55
C THR A 96 10.28 -5.70 5.37
N THR A 97 11.54 -5.46 5.04
CA THR A 97 12.22 -6.07 3.90
C THR A 97 13.33 -7.00 4.36
N LEU A 98 13.79 -7.85 3.44
CA LEU A 98 14.96 -8.70 3.68
C LEU A 98 16.23 -7.87 3.72
N ALA A 99 17.34 -8.50 4.07
CA ALA A 99 18.65 -7.85 4.23
C ALA A 99 19.11 -7.11 2.97
N THR A 100 18.69 -7.55 1.80
CA THR A 100 19.01 -6.92 0.52
C THR A 100 18.14 -5.70 0.19
N GLY A 101 17.20 -5.36 1.07
CA GLY A 101 16.25 -4.29 0.82
C GLY A 101 15.09 -4.75 -0.05
N GLY A 102 14.55 -3.85 -0.86
CA GLY A 102 13.44 -4.16 -1.74
C GLY A 102 12.99 -2.96 -2.54
N THR A 103 12.10 -3.22 -3.49
CA THR A 103 11.51 -2.16 -4.31
C THR A 103 10.01 -2.34 -4.32
N ILE A 104 9.29 -1.25 -4.04
CA ILE A 104 7.83 -1.26 -4.02
C ILE A 104 7.28 -0.10 -4.84
N GLU A 105 6.04 -0.24 -5.26
CA GLU A 105 5.23 0.89 -5.65
C GLU A 105 3.98 0.91 -4.78
N TYR A 106 3.48 2.11 -4.48
CA TYR A 106 2.32 2.25 -3.61
C TYR A 106 1.52 3.51 -3.93
N GLY A 107 0.30 3.53 -3.47
CA GLY A 107 -0.57 4.69 -3.58
C GLY A 107 -1.78 4.56 -2.67
N VAL A 108 -2.48 5.65 -2.46
CA VAL A 108 -3.70 5.71 -1.66
C VAL A 108 -4.84 6.22 -2.52
N LEU A 109 -5.94 5.50 -2.51
CA LEU A 109 -7.17 5.86 -3.19
C LEU A 109 -8.19 6.26 -2.15
N SER A 110 -8.92 7.34 -2.39
CA SER A 110 -9.89 7.89 -1.45
C SER A 110 -11.22 8.11 -2.13
N GLN A 111 -12.30 7.80 -1.43
CA GLN A 111 -13.66 7.89 -1.94
C GLN A 111 -14.60 8.40 -0.85
N SER A 112 -15.30 9.48 -1.11
CA SER A 112 -16.34 9.94 -0.20
C SER A 112 -17.60 9.11 -0.37
N ALA A 113 -18.46 9.15 0.67
CA ALA A 113 -19.74 8.46 0.61
C ALA A 113 -20.57 8.99 -0.55
N ALA A 114 -21.38 8.11 -1.13
CA ALA A 114 -22.36 8.50 -2.12
C ALA A 114 -23.38 9.46 -1.51
N SER A 115 -23.74 10.49 -2.23
CA SER A 115 -24.72 11.47 -1.82
C SER A 115 -26.04 11.30 -2.56
#